data_304c179dd84141cb9161a625b8756838
#
_entry.id   304c179dd84141cb9161a625b8756838
#
_cell.length_a   1.000
_cell.length_b   1.000
_cell.length_c   1.000
_cell.angle_alpha   90.00
_cell.angle_beta   90.00
_cell.angle_gamma   90.00
#
_symmetry.space_group_name_H-M   'P 1'
#
loop_
_entity.id
_entity.type
_entity.pdbx_description
1 polymer ?
#
loop_
_entity_poly.entity_id
_entity_poly.type
_entity_poly.pdbx_seq_one_letter_code
_entity_poly.pdbx_strand_id
1 'polypeptide(L)'
;MAAIYVRLSVDSDEKKSEPIETQVTLIKEFIQKHNENPNREYEIAVYNIYSDLGKTGTNFDRPGFERMMNDVREGKINCILVKDFSRFGRNYIETGNYLEKILPFMKVRFISVCDNYDSFAPDAKNQELSMNIKNLVNDAYAKDISAKERAAKRIAQKNGEYVGSTAPYGYRVEKVNGIYKLIVEPESAKIVRRIFEEYASGDGIQSIIDRLFEDGVHRISDYNQYHHVYCKDGEKLHQWGNSSIRAVLNRNNYYGDLVQRKYESRFQRGEKWCDILDESQWIITPNAHEPIISRELFDKAQVRLKAAQQKTTKTTAGWEEDERAFYNVFYCGDCKRKMCTRRYRGNVYYFCNAAQYRDERKCSHKSISEEKLQKIVRSELTRQFQLSGLRKKDMSAISSAVFLSKINEIQTEIRKLDADMERRSEKLAQAFMKYKEGEFSKEAYIEMKDDRNNWKEFCEERKKSLEQTIRKLEKQQKKEARFLRSLLELDGTTRINAELAEGLIESMYLYGDGRLEINFGFKGAVEHE
;
A
#
# COMPACT_ATOMS: atom_id res chain seq x y z
N MET A 1 16.95 5.36 29.96
CA MET A 1 16.53 4.10 29.29
C MET A 1 16.67 4.26 27.79
N ALA A 2 17.30 3.28 27.11
CA ALA A 2 17.64 3.37 25.70
C ALA A 2 16.91 2.33 24.84
N ALA A 3 16.51 2.72 23.63
CA ALA A 3 16.04 1.83 22.57
C ALA A 3 17.21 1.51 21.62
N ILE A 4 17.36 0.25 21.26
CA ILE A 4 18.20 -0.16 20.13
C ILE A 4 17.27 -0.35 18.93
N TYR A 5 17.52 0.39 17.84
CA TYR A 5 16.76 0.25 16.60
C TYR A 5 17.64 -0.32 15.48
N VAL A 6 17.16 -1.40 14.87
CA VAL A 6 17.88 -2.13 13.80
C VAL A 6 16.96 -2.40 12.60
N ARG A 7 17.53 -2.44 11.39
CA ARG A 7 16.75 -2.64 10.17
C ARG A 7 17.50 -3.43 9.09
N LEU A 8 16.78 -4.33 8.41
CA LEU A 8 17.22 -4.98 7.18
C LEU A 8 16.43 -4.45 5.97
N SER A 9 17.11 -4.15 4.85
CA SER A 9 16.47 -3.76 3.59
C SER A 9 16.21 -4.97 2.70
N VAL A 10 15.13 -4.91 1.87
CA VAL A 10 14.73 -5.99 0.93
C VAL A 10 15.69 -6.11 -0.25
N ASP A 11 16.43 -5.03 -0.59
CA ASP A 11 17.17 -4.90 -1.86
C ASP A 11 18.59 -5.49 -1.82
N SER A 12 18.98 -6.14 -0.73
CA SER A 12 20.29 -6.79 -0.67
C SER A 12 20.11 -8.29 -0.90
N ASP A 13 20.79 -8.83 -1.92
CA ASP A 13 21.07 -10.27 -2.01
C ASP A 13 21.35 -10.79 -0.60
N GLU A 14 20.70 -11.86 -0.18
CA GLU A 14 20.81 -12.46 1.17
C GLU A 14 22.27 -12.67 1.62
N LYS A 15 23.22 -12.65 0.69
CA LYS A 15 24.67 -12.79 0.93
C LYS A 15 25.40 -11.48 1.28
N LYS A 16 24.75 -10.30 1.19
CA LYS A 16 25.41 -8.99 1.44
C LYS A 16 24.76 -8.14 2.54
N SER A 17 23.61 -8.54 3.10
CA SER A 17 23.00 -7.80 4.20
C SER A 17 23.57 -8.28 5.53
N GLU A 18 24.11 -7.35 6.30
CA GLU A 18 24.57 -7.62 7.66
C GLU A 18 23.39 -8.03 8.55
N PRO A 19 23.47 -9.20 9.22
CA PRO A 19 22.38 -9.70 10.07
C PRO A 19 21.98 -8.71 11.18
N ILE A 20 20.73 -8.74 11.60
CA ILE A 20 20.24 -7.93 12.73
C ILE A 20 21.07 -8.21 13.99
N GLU A 21 21.41 -9.45 14.23
CA GLU A 21 22.20 -9.89 15.38
C GLU A 21 23.55 -9.19 15.44
N THR A 22 24.25 -9.04 14.31
CA THR A 22 25.51 -8.31 14.23
C THR A 22 25.35 -6.83 14.57
N GLN A 23 24.27 -6.18 14.09
CA GLN A 23 23.99 -4.78 14.42
C GLN A 23 23.73 -4.60 15.92
N VAL A 24 22.94 -5.51 16.51
CA VAL A 24 22.63 -5.49 17.95
C VAL A 24 23.89 -5.73 18.77
N THR A 25 24.74 -6.69 18.39
CA THR A 25 25.99 -7.01 19.08
C THR A 25 26.92 -5.80 19.11
N LEU A 26 27.13 -5.14 17.97
CA LEU A 26 27.95 -3.94 17.86
C LEU A 26 27.44 -2.80 18.75
N ILE A 27 26.13 -2.57 18.79
CA ILE A 27 25.55 -1.53 19.64
C ILE A 27 25.71 -1.90 21.13
N LYS A 28 25.52 -3.17 21.50
CA LYS A 28 25.73 -3.64 22.87
C LYS A 28 27.19 -3.52 23.33
N GLU A 29 28.15 -3.83 22.48
CA GLU A 29 29.57 -3.62 22.74
C GLU A 29 29.90 -2.13 22.97
N PHE A 30 29.30 -1.25 22.17
CA PHE A 30 29.42 0.19 22.38
C PHE A 30 28.87 0.60 23.75
N ILE A 31 27.66 0.14 24.13
CA ILE A 31 27.03 0.42 25.42
C ILE A 31 27.91 -0.08 26.57
N GLN A 32 28.45 -1.30 26.44
CA GLN A 32 29.31 -1.87 27.47
C GLN A 32 30.57 -1.01 27.66
N LYS A 33 31.31 -0.70 26.59
CA LYS A 33 32.47 0.18 26.63
C LYS A 33 32.17 1.55 27.21
N HIS A 34 31.01 2.13 26.85
CA HIS A 34 30.59 3.40 27.41
C HIS A 34 30.33 3.30 28.90
N ASN A 35 29.64 2.26 29.37
CA ASN A 35 29.31 2.05 30.78
C ASN A 35 30.54 1.65 31.64
N GLU A 36 31.57 1.03 31.05
CA GLU A 36 32.82 0.71 31.72
C GLU A 36 33.76 1.93 31.86
N ASN A 37 33.53 3.02 31.11
CA ASN A 37 34.34 4.22 31.19
C ASN A 37 34.16 4.92 32.53
N PRO A 38 35.20 5.07 33.36
CA PRO A 38 35.13 5.74 34.66
C PRO A 38 34.76 7.22 34.58
N ASN A 39 35.01 7.88 33.43
CA ASN A 39 34.72 9.28 33.19
C ASN A 39 33.35 9.51 32.47
N ARG A 40 32.48 8.48 32.44
CA ARG A 40 31.17 8.63 31.81
C ARG A 40 30.31 9.65 32.55
N GLU A 41 29.64 10.50 31.79
CA GLU A 41 28.68 11.46 32.34
C GLU A 41 27.29 10.85 32.65
N TYR A 42 26.98 9.69 32.01
CA TYR A 42 25.70 9.01 32.15
C TYR A 42 25.88 7.51 31.86
N GLU A 43 24.93 6.72 32.33
CA GLU A 43 24.85 5.28 32.08
C GLU A 43 23.74 4.95 31.08
N ILE A 44 24.00 4.02 30.15
CA ILE A 44 23.03 3.58 29.15
C ILE A 44 22.48 2.23 29.57
N ALA A 45 21.21 2.20 29.97
CA ALA A 45 20.46 0.97 30.24
C ALA A 45 19.48 0.71 29.08
N VAL A 46 19.55 -0.49 28.49
CA VAL A 46 18.68 -0.87 27.36
C VAL A 46 17.28 -1.20 27.86
N TYR A 47 16.28 -0.49 27.33
CA TYR A 47 14.86 -0.78 27.60
C TYR A 47 14.37 -1.90 26.68
N ASN A 48 14.55 -1.76 25.35
CA ASN A 48 14.08 -2.74 24.38
C ASN A 48 14.86 -2.64 23.05
N ILE A 49 14.74 -3.70 22.24
CA ILE A 49 15.28 -3.77 20.87
C ILE A 49 14.09 -3.76 19.89
N TYR A 50 14.13 -2.82 18.95
CA TYR A 50 13.10 -2.67 17.92
C TYR A 50 13.70 -2.99 16.55
N SER A 51 13.00 -3.83 15.80
CA SER A 51 13.46 -4.28 14.50
C SER A 51 12.39 -4.17 13.42
N ASP A 52 12.81 -3.80 12.21
CA ASP A 52 12.01 -3.83 11.00
C ASP A 52 12.72 -4.66 9.93
N LEU A 53 12.04 -5.75 9.49
CA LEU A 53 12.51 -6.67 8.46
C LEU A 53 11.85 -6.34 7.13
N GLY A 54 12.64 -6.37 6.04
CA GLY A 54 12.10 -6.26 4.70
C GLY A 54 11.44 -4.91 4.36
N LYS A 55 11.79 -3.83 5.07
CA LYS A 55 11.26 -2.48 4.81
C LYS A 55 12.33 -1.58 4.18
N THR A 56 11.93 -0.81 3.17
CA THR A 56 12.80 0.21 2.56
C THR A 56 13.09 1.33 3.56
N GLY A 57 14.27 1.95 3.47
CA GLY A 57 14.63 3.08 4.33
C GLY A 57 14.04 4.43 3.89
N THR A 58 13.11 4.43 2.92
CA THR A 58 12.63 5.64 2.25
C THR A 58 11.48 6.34 2.97
N ASN A 59 10.80 5.68 3.92
CA ASN A 59 9.75 6.27 4.76
C ASN A 59 9.82 5.69 6.18
N PHE A 60 9.11 6.32 7.13
CA PHE A 60 9.02 5.90 8.54
C PHE A 60 7.73 5.14 8.89
N ASP A 61 6.93 4.74 7.90
CA ASP A 61 5.76 3.86 8.06
C ASP A 61 6.25 2.41 8.29
N ARG A 62 6.72 2.12 9.51
CA ARG A 62 7.35 0.85 9.91
C ARG A 62 6.87 0.45 11.29
N PRO A 63 6.35 -0.79 11.46
CA PRO A 63 5.78 -1.24 12.74
C PRO A 63 6.75 -1.22 13.92
N GLY A 64 8.03 -1.55 13.69
CA GLY A 64 9.06 -1.50 14.73
C GLY A 64 9.39 -0.07 15.14
N PHE A 65 9.53 0.82 14.16
CA PHE A 65 9.76 2.24 14.40
C PHE A 65 8.59 2.91 15.12
N GLU A 66 7.36 2.62 14.71
CA GLU A 66 6.16 3.16 15.36
C GLU A 66 6.04 2.73 16.82
N ARG A 67 6.29 1.45 17.13
CA ARG A 67 6.31 0.96 18.53
C ARG A 67 7.38 1.66 19.35
N MET A 68 8.58 1.84 18.81
CA MET A 68 9.65 2.59 19.48
C MET A 68 9.21 4.03 19.76
N MET A 69 8.63 4.72 18.79
CA MET A 69 8.19 6.10 18.96
C MET A 69 7.01 6.25 19.93
N ASN A 70 6.17 5.22 20.07
CA ASN A 70 5.12 5.20 21.08
C ASN A 70 5.71 5.11 22.48
N ASP A 71 6.68 4.20 22.70
CA ASP A 71 7.38 4.10 23.99
C ASP A 71 8.18 5.36 24.34
N VAL A 72 8.71 6.08 23.30
CA VAL A 72 9.30 7.42 23.46
C VAL A 72 8.26 8.44 23.92
N ARG A 73 7.06 8.47 23.30
CA ARG A 73 5.97 9.40 23.69
C ARG A 73 5.45 9.13 25.11
N GLU A 74 5.47 7.88 25.53
CA GLU A 74 5.11 7.47 26.90
C GLU A 74 6.22 7.75 27.94
N GLY A 75 7.36 8.28 27.51
CA GLY A 75 8.48 8.63 28.40
C GLY A 75 9.30 7.44 28.89
N LYS A 76 9.11 6.22 28.35
CA LYS A 76 9.85 5.02 28.71
C LYS A 76 11.27 5.04 28.16
N ILE A 77 11.49 5.76 27.06
CA ILE A 77 12.74 5.86 26.29
C ILE A 77 13.16 7.30 26.18
N ASN A 78 14.39 7.61 26.53
CA ASN A 78 15.01 8.91 26.40
C ASN A 78 16.33 8.89 25.59
N CYS A 79 16.67 7.73 25.01
CA CYS A 79 17.83 7.56 24.15
C CYS A 79 17.52 6.55 23.05
N ILE A 80 17.91 6.83 21.82
CA ILE A 80 17.81 5.91 20.68
C ILE A 80 19.21 5.65 20.16
N LEU A 81 19.59 4.36 20.04
CA LEU A 81 20.84 3.93 19.46
C LEU A 81 20.61 3.19 18.14
N VAL A 82 21.39 3.56 17.14
CA VAL A 82 21.42 2.87 15.83
C VAL A 82 22.87 2.54 15.48
N LYS A 83 23.07 1.54 14.61
CA LYS A 83 24.41 1.24 14.10
C LYS A 83 24.96 2.42 13.29
N ASP A 84 24.17 2.85 12.29
CA ASP A 84 24.47 3.97 11.39
C ASP A 84 23.17 4.67 10.97
N PHE A 85 23.27 5.89 10.42
CA PHE A 85 22.11 6.68 10.00
C PHE A 85 21.24 5.99 8.96
N SER A 86 21.83 5.15 8.10
CA SER A 86 21.08 4.43 7.07
C SER A 86 20.07 3.46 7.67
N ARG A 87 20.27 3.01 8.91
CA ARG A 87 19.33 2.15 9.66
C ARG A 87 18.16 2.96 10.17
N PHE A 88 18.38 4.19 10.58
CA PHE A 88 17.31 5.08 11.02
C PHE A 88 16.42 5.53 9.84
N GLY A 89 17.00 6.13 8.79
CA GLY A 89 16.28 6.56 7.60
C GLY A 89 17.19 6.86 6.42
N ARG A 90 16.69 6.66 5.19
CA ARG A 90 17.36 7.04 3.94
C ARG A 90 16.79 8.31 3.33
N ASN A 91 15.59 8.73 3.76
CA ASN A 91 14.99 9.98 3.34
C ASN A 91 15.58 11.12 4.18
N TYR A 92 16.38 11.96 3.57
CA TYR A 92 17.04 13.08 4.22
C TYR A 92 16.08 14.04 4.92
N ILE A 93 14.96 14.40 4.25
CA ILE A 93 13.99 15.37 4.77
C ILE A 93 13.31 14.82 6.04
N GLU A 94 12.86 13.57 6.00
CA GLU A 94 12.20 12.95 7.14
C GLU A 94 13.18 12.66 8.29
N THR A 95 14.38 12.16 7.97
CA THR A 95 15.43 11.88 8.97
C THR A 95 15.87 13.16 9.66
N GLY A 96 16.11 14.23 8.89
CA GLY A 96 16.43 15.56 9.44
C GLY A 96 15.32 16.09 10.35
N ASN A 97 14.06 15.95 9.94
CA ASN A 97 12.93 16.39 10.77
C ASN A 97 12.86 15.66 12.12
N TYR A 98 13.18 14.35 12.14
CA TYR A 98 13.28 13.62 13.42
C TYR A 98 14.46 14.09 14.27
N LEU A 99 15.64 14.22 13.68
CA LEU A 99 16.87 14.54 14.42
C LEU A 99 16.96 16.00 14.86
N GLU A 100 16.50 16.93 14.01
CA GLU A 100 16.60 18.37 14.27
C GLU A 100 15.40 18.92 15.06
N LYS A 101 14.21 18.31 14.91
CA LYS A 101 12.99 18.87 15.51
C LYS A 101 12.32 17.93 16.51
N ILE A 102 12.01 16.67 16.10
CA ILE A 102 11.14 15.79 16.89
C ILE A 102 11.86 15.27 18.13
N LEU A 103 13.03 14.65 17.96
CA LEU A 103 13.79 14.06 19.07
C LEU A 103 14.30 15.10 20.07
N PRO A 104 14.86 16.26 19.65
CA PRO A 104 15.22 17.35 20.57
C PRO A 104 14.01 17.90 21.33
N PHE A 105 12.87 18.09 20.68
CA PHE A 105 11.63 18.52 21.32
C PHE A 105 11.18 17.55 22.42
N MET A 106 11.31 16.25 22.17
CA MET A 106 10.99 15.19 23.13
C MET A 106 12.11 14.95 24.16
N LYS A 107 13.24 15.70 24.08
CA LYS A 107 14.45 15.52 24.90
C LYS A 107 15.03 14.10 24.80
N VAL A 108 14.96 13.50 23.62
CA VAL A 108 15.49 12.18 23.33
C VAL A 108 16.85 12.29 22.70
N ARG A 109 17.85 11.68 23.32
CA ARG A 109 19.22 11.59 22.81
C ARG A 109 19.25 10.58 21.65
N PHE A 110 19.95 10.92 20.59
CA PHE A 110 20.17 10.02 19.46
C PHE A 110 21.64 9.75 19.26
N ILE A 111 22.03 8.47 19.19
CA ILE A 111 23.42 8.03 19.02
C ILE A 111 23.50 7.12 17.79
N SER A 112 24.40 7.47 16.85
CA SER A 112 24.79 6.62 15.73
C SER A 112 26.21 6.13 15.95
N VAL A 113 26.37 4.81 16.20
CA VAL A 113 27.63 4.24 16.70
C VAL A 113 28.73 4.31 15.65
N CYS A 114 28.48 3.86 14.41
CA CYS A 114 29.50 3.85 13.34
C CYS A 114 29.77 5.26 12.77
N ASP A 115 28.84 6.19 12.90
CA ASP A 115 29.00 7.57 12.44
C ASP A 115 29.64 8.48 13.50
N ASN A 116 29.94 7.94 14.71
CA ASN A 116 30.43 8.68 15.87
C ASN A 116 29.59 9.93 16.19
N TYR A 117 28.27 9.84 16.01
CA TYR A 117 27.34 10.93 16.23
C TYR A 117 26.58 10.77 17.53
N ASP A 118 26.49 11.84 18.29
CA ASP A 118 25.70 11.95 19.50
C ASP A 118 25.03 13.31 19.55
N SER A 119 23.71 13.32 19.52
CA SER A 119 22.91 14.56 19.44
C SER A 119 23.09 15.51 20.64
N PHE A 120 23.67 15.04 21.75
CA PHE A 120 23.92 15.84 22.96
C PHE A 120 25.39 16.21 23.13
N ALA A 121 26.28 15.79 22.20
CA ALA A 121 27.68 16.18 22.22
C ALA A 121 27.84 17.69 21.92
N PRO A 122 28.84 18.37 22.50
CA PRO A 122 29.05 19.81 22.28
C PRO A 122 29.29 20.21 20.83
N ASP A 123 29.82 19.32 20.00
CA ASP A 123 30.11 19.49 18.57
C ASP A 123 29.05 18.90 17.63
N ALA A 124 27.91 18.46 18.19
CA ALA A 124 26.83 17.82 17.43
C ALA A 124 26.36 18.65 16.21
N LYS A 125 26.26 19.98 16.34
CA LYS A 125 25.86 20.88 15.24
C LYS A 125 26.83 20.85 14.05
N ASN A 126 28.14 20.76 14.28
CA ASN A 126 29.14 20.68 13.22
C ASN A 126 29.14 19.31 12.55
N GLN A 127 28.90 18.26 13.31
CA GLN A 127 28.75 16.89 12.80
C GLN A 127 27.47 16.73 11.99
N GLU A 128 26.39 17.41 12.39
CA GLU A 128 25.10 17.46 11.70
C GLU A 128 25.21 18.04 10.28
N LEU A 129 25.95 19.15 10.10
CA LEU A 129 26.19 19.72 8.77
C LEU A 129 26.98 18.76 7.87
N SER A 130 28.03 18.14 8.38
CA SER A 130 28.82 17.14 7.64
C SER A 130 27.97 15.94 7.22
N MET A 131 27.06 15.51 8.09
CA MET A 131 26.15 14.41 7.87
C MET A 131 25.06 14.75 6.84
N ASN A 132 24.51 15.94 6.92
CA ASN A 132 23.54 16.45 5.96
C ASN A 132 24.12 16.47 4.55
N ILE A 133 25.39 16.89 4.41
CA ILE A 133 26.13 16.86 3.15
C ILE A 133 26.33 15.40 2.68
N LYS A 134 26.75 14.47 3.55
CA LYS A 134 26.92 13.06 3.20
C LYS A 134 25.61 12.44 2.71
N ASN A 135 24.50 12.70 3.39
CA ASN A 135 23.17 12.17 3.00
C ASN A 135 22.71 12.75 1.67
N LEU A 136 22.91 14.06 1.43
CA LEU A 136 22.61 14.73 0.16
C LEU A 136 23.42 14.12 -0.99
N VAL A 137 24.71 13.89 -0.77
CA VAL A 137 25.61 13.25 -1.76
C VAL A 137 25.17 11.82 -2.04
N ASN A 138 24.81 11.03 -1.03
CA ASN A 138 24.32 9.67 -1.19
C ASN A 138 22.99 9.62 -1.95
N ASP A 139 22.05 10.52 -1.69
CA ASP A 139 20.79 10.60 -2.42
C ASP A 139 21.01 11.02 -3.89
N ALA A 140 21.87 12.01 -4.12
CA ALA A 140 22.27 12.42 -5.46
C ALA A 140 22.94 11.27 -6.23
N TYR A 141 23.82 10.51 -5.57
CA TYR A 141 24.51 9.35 -6.14
C TYR A 141 23.54 8.22 -6.48
N ALA A 142 22.58 7.91 -5.60
CA ALA A 142 21.54 6.91 -5.85
C ALA A 142 20.65 7.31 -7.05
N LYS A 143 20.30 8.60 -7.17
CA LYS A 143 19.54 9.12 -8.33
C LYS A 143 20.35 9.03 -9.63
N ASP A 144 21.65 9.33 -9.59
CA ASP A 144 22.55 9.23 -10.75
C ASP A 144 22.71 7.77 -11.19
N ILE A 145 22.95 6.81 -10.28
CA ILE A 145 22.98 5.38 -10.58
C ILE A 145 21.67 4.94 -11.24
N SER A 146 20.53 5.27 -10.66
CA SER A 146 19.22 4.94 -11.23
C SER A 146 19.00 5.53 -12.63
N ALA A 147 19.49 6.75 -12.87
CA ALA A 147 19.42 7.37 -14.19
C ALA A 147 20.30 6.65 -15.21
N LYS A 148 21.53 6.29 -14.84
CA LYS A 148 22.48 5.53 -15.67
C LYS A 148 21.96 4.12 -15.98
N GLU A 149 21.42 3.41 -15.00
CA GLU A 149 20.82 2.08 -15.22
C GLU A 149 19.63 2.13 -16.18
N ARG A 150 18.76 3.15 -16.06
CA ARG A 150 17.65 3.33 -17.01
C ARG A 150 18.13 3.67 -18.41
N ALA A 151 19.16 4.51 -18.53
CA ALA A 151 19.75 4.82 -19.82
C ALA A 151 20.36 3.57 -20.46
N ALA A 152 21.13 2.78 -19.70
CA ALA A 152 21.69 1.52 -20.17
C ALA A 152 20.61 0.52 -20.60
N LYS A 153 19.55 0.34 -19.80
CA LYS A 153 18.39 -0.49 -20.16
C LYS A 153 17.72 -0.01 -21.45
N ARG A 154 17.56 1.31 -21.65
CA ARG A 154 16.99 1.86 -22.89
C ARG A 154 17.86 1.58 -24.12
N ILE A 155 19.17 1.66 -23.97
CA ILE A 155 20.11 1.33 -25.05
C ILE A 155 20.00 -0.16 -25.40
N ALA A 156 20.06 -1.04 -24.38
CA ALA A 156 19.88 -2.48 -24.56
C ALA A 156 18.56 -2.81 -25.28
N GLN A 157 17.45 -2.20 -24.84
CA GLN A 157 16.14 -2.36 -25.48
C GLN A 157 16.14 -1.93 -26.96
N LYS A 158 16.76 -0.79 -27.29
CA LYS A 158 16.89 -0.31 -28.67
C LYS A 158 17.74 -1.22 -29.54
N ASN A 159 18.73 -1.88 -28.94
CA ASN A 159 19.59 -2.88 -29.62
C ASN A 159 18.90 -4.25 -29.77
N GLY A 160 17.64 -4.39 -29.37
CA GLY A 160 16.89 -5.65 -29.46
C GLY A 160 17.25 -6.67 -28.38
N GLU A 161 17.90 -6.25 -27.30
CA GLU A 161 18.15 -7.12 -26.14
C GLU A 161 16.89 -7.30 -25.29
N TYR A 162 16.69 -8.51 -24.80
CA TYR A 162 15.64 -8.77 -23.83
C TYR A 162 16.10 -8.34 -22.43
N VAL A 163 15.44 -7.35 -21.84
CA VAL A 163 15.79 -6.81 -20.51
C VAL A 163 14.79 -7.21 -19.40
N GLY A 164 13.87 -8.12 -19.68
CA GLY A 164 12.94 -8.64 -18.69
C GLY A 164 13.61 -9.60 -17.72
N SER A 165 13.18 -9.62 -16.46
CA SER A 165 13.68 -10.54 -15.42
C SER A 165 13.24 -11.99 -15.65
N THR A 166 12.09 -12.19 -16.31
CA THR A 166 11.51 -13.53 -16.54
C THR A 166 11.06 -13.64 -17.98
N ALA A 167 11.43 -14.75 -18.65
CA ALA A 167 10.97 -15.02 -20.00
C ALA A 167 9.45 -15.16 -20.08
N PRO A 168 8.80 -14.76 -21.18
CA PRO A 168 7.43 -15.16 -21.48
C PRO A 168 7.30 -16.68 -21.53
N TYR A 169 6.21 -17.25 -21.02
CA TYR A 169 5.92 -18.68 -21.15
C TYR A 169 6.00 -19.11 -22.63
N GLY A 170 6.67 -20.21 -22.91
CA GLY A 170 7.02 -20.62 -24.29
C GLY A 170 8.40 -20.20 -24.75
N TYR A 171 9.08 -19.33 -23.99
CA TYR A 171 10.46 -18.92 -24.24
C TYR A 171 11.34 -19.10 -23.02
N ARG A 172 12.65 -19.20 -23.23
CA ARG A 172 13.70 -19.00 -22.21
C ARG A 172 14.61 -17.87 -22.62
N VAL A 173 15.27 -17.25 -21.64
CA VAL A 173 16.27 -16.21 -21.89
C VAL A 173 17.66 -16.87 -21.99
N GLU A 174 18.37 -16.58 -23.06
CA GLU A 174 19.73 -17.08 -23.25
C GLU A 174 20.65 -15.96 -23.76
N LYS A 175 21.92 -16.03 -23.37
CA LYS A 175 22.92 -15.05 -23.83
C LYS A 175 23.56 -15.54 -25.12
N VAL A 176 23.22 -14.92 -26.25
CA VAL A 176 23.72 -15.25 -27.58
C VAL A 176 24.58 -14.08 -28.06
N ASN A 177 25.87 -14.33 -28.35
CA ASN A 177 26.84 -13.30 -28.75
C ASN A 177 26.93 -12.08 -27.82
N GLY A 178 26.83 -12.33 -26.52
CA GLY A 178 26.90 -11.26 -25.50
C GLY A 178 25.55 -10.57 -25.21
N ILE A 179 24.48 -10.82 -25.97
CA ILE A 179 23.17 -10.18 -25.92
C ILE A 179 22.13 -11.17 -25.39
N TYR A 180 21.25 -10.74 -24.49
CA TYR A 180 20.14 -11.57 -24.00
C TYR A 180 19.02 -11.64 -25.01
N LYS A 181 18.68 -12.85 -25.47
CA LYS A 181 17.61 -13.12 -26.44
C LYS A 181 16.58 -14.11 -25.90
N LEU A 182 15.37 -14.05 -26.48
CA LEU A 182 14.33 -15.05 -26.26
C LEU A 182 14.58 -16.24 -27.21
N ILE A 183 14.71 -17.42 -26.64
CA ILE A 183 14.85 -18.69 -27.38
C ILE A 183 13.61 -19.54 -27.12
N VAL A 184 13.05 -20.14 -28.16
CA VAL A 184 11.84 -20.98 -28.06
C VAL A 184 12.11 -22.16 -27.16
N GLU A 185 11.23 -22.38 -26.19
CA GLU A 185 11.19 -23.56 -25.32
C GLU A 185 10.17 -24.57 -25.90
N PRO A 186 10.60 -25.67 -26.53
CA PRO A 186 9.74 -26.46 -27.41
C PRO A 186 8.46 -26.99 -26.76
N GLU A 187 8.51 -27.43 -25.50
CA GLU A 187 7.35 -28.01 -24.82
C GLU A 187 6.30 -26.97 -24.43
N SER A 188 6.74 -25.89 -23.79
CA SER A 188 5.85 -24.81 -23.39
C SER A 188 5.36 -24.00 -24.59
N ALA A 189 6.14 -23.92 -25.67
CA ALA A 189 5.74 -23.29 -26.93
C ALA A 189 4.57 -24.01 -27.61
N LYS A 190 4.50 -25.36 -27.53
CA LYS A 190 3.36 -26.13 -28.02
C LYS A 190 2.06 -25.72 -27.34
N ILE A 191 2.11 -25.47 -26.03
CA ILE A 191 0.93 -25.02 -25.26
C ILE A 191 0.51 -23.61 -25.69
N VAL A 192 1.47 -22.71 -25.88
CA VAL A 192 1.18 -21.35 -26.39
C VAL A 192 0.50 -21.42 -27.75
N ARG A 193 1.06 -22.20 -28.71
CA ARG A 193 0.47 -22.37 -30.04
C ARG A 193 -0.95 -22.92 -29.96
N ARG A 194 -1.16 -23.96 -29.17
CA ARG A 194 -2.47 -24.55 -28.92
C ARG A 194 -3.49 -23.54 -28.40
N ILE A 195 -3.12 -22.70 -27.43
CA ILE A 195 -4.00 -21.65 -26.88
C ILE A 195 -4.44 -20.70 -27.99
N PHE A 196 -3.54 -20.28 -28.87
CA PHE A 196 -3.87 -19.38 -29.97
C PHE A 196 -4.75 -20.06 -31.04
N GLU A 197 -4.44 -21.30 -31.42
CA GLU A 197 -5.20 -22.06 -32.40
C GLU A 197 -6.63 -22.33 -31.94
N GLU A 198 -6.79 -22.83 -30.73
CA GLU A 198 -8.11 -23.08 -30.13
C GLU A 198 -8.92 -21.81 -29.98
N TYR A 199 -8.29 -20.73 -29.52
CA TYR A 199 -8.98 -19.45 -29.38
C TYR A 199 -9.37 -18.87 -30.74
N ALA A 200 -8.50 -18.90 -31.75
CA ALA A 200 -8.78 -18.40 -33.09
C ALA A 200 -9.87 -19.23 -33.81
N SER A 201 -9.97 -20.55 -33.54
CA SER A 201 -11.00 -21.43 -34.11
C SER A 201 -12.39 -21.22 -33.54
N GLY A 202 -12.54 -20.52 -32.42
CA GLY A 202 -13.87 -20.21 -31.88
C GLY A 202 -14.10 -20.62 -30.43
N ASP A 203 -13.15 -21.30 -29.81
CA ASP A 203 -13.28 -21.77 -28.43
C ASP A 203 -13.32 -20.62 -27.41
N GLY A 204 -14.09 -20.84 -26.33
CA GLY A 204 -14.11 -19.92 -25.20
C GLY A 204 -12.88 -20.09 -24.31
N ILE A 205 -12.43 -19.00 -23.66
CA ILE A 205 -11.28 -19.06 -22.72
C ILE A 205 -11.50 -20.11 -21.64
N GLN A 206 -12.73 -20.27 -21.12
CA GLN A 206 -13.01 -21.27 -20.09
C GLN A 206 -12.86 -22.70 -20.63
N SER A 207 -13.28 -22.96 -21.85
CA SER A 207 -13.13 -24.27 -22.50
C SER A 207 -11.65 -24.63 -22.70
N ILE A 208 -10.82 -23.65 -23.07
CA ILE A 208 -9.36 -23.83 -23.19
C ILE A 208 -8.75 -24.15 -21.81
N ILE A 209 -9.15 -23.41 -20.77
CA ILE A 209 -8.70 -23.66 -19.39
C ILE A 209 -9.05 -25.08 -18.93
N ASP A 210 -10.27 -25.52 -19.20
CA ASP A 210 -10.77 -26.83 -18.78
C ASP A 210 -9.99 -27.96 -19.47
N ARG A 211 -9.71 -27.84 -20.77
CA ARG A 211 -8.89 -28.82 -21.50
C ARG A 211 -7.43 -28.86 -21.02
N LEU A 212 -6.81 -27.68 -20.79
CA LEU A 212 -5.46 -27.64 -20.25
C LEU A 212 -5.36 -28.31 -18.88
N PHE A 213 -6.41 -28.18 -18.05
CA PHE A 213 -6.48 -28.85 -16.76
C PHE A 213 -6.68 -30.37 -16.90
N GLU A 214 -7.56 -30.80 -17.80
CA GLU A 214 -7.79 -32.23 -18.10
C GLU A 214 -6.52 -32.92 -18.61
N ASP A 215 -5.72 -32.20 -19.42
CA ASP A 215 -4.45 -32.70 -19.97
C ASP A 215 -3.29 -32.60 -18.97
N GLY A 216 -3.53 -32.16 -17.75
CA GLY A 216 -2.50 -32.04 -16.70
C GLY A 216 -1.47 -30.96 -16.94
N VAL A 217 -1.79 -29.89 -17.70
CA VAL A 217 -0.85 -28.81 -18.01
C VAL A 217 -0.72 -27.82 -16.85
N HIS A 218 0.49 -27.70 -16.30
CA HIS A 218 0.80 -26.71 -15.27
C HIS A 218 0.51 -25.27 -15.73
N ARG A 219 -0.12 -24.48 -14.86
CA ARG A 219 -0.22 -23.03 -15.07
C ARG A 219 1.18 -22.40 -15.00
N ILE A 220 1.32 -21.17 -15.49
CA ILE A 220 2.63 -20.47 -15.62
C ILE A 220 3.42 -20.44 -14.30
N SER A 221 2.76 -20.18 -13.16
CA SER A 221 3.44 -20.13 -11.85
C SER A 221 3.98 -21.49 -11.41
N ASP A 222 3.24 -22.57 -11.69
CA ASP A 222 3.65 -23.93 -11.33
C ASP A 222 4.75 -24.43 -12.28
N TYR A 223 4.67 -24.07 -13.58
CA TYR A 223 5.76 -24.28 -14.54
C TYR A 223 7.05 -23.60 -14.10
N ASN A 224 6.97 -22.36 -13.63
CA ASN A 224 8.15 -21.64 -13.11
C ASN A 224 8.75 -22.28 -11.86
N GLN A 225 7.93 -23.00 -11.07
CA GLN A 225 8.36 -23.71 -9.87
C GLN A 225 8.95 -25.07 -10.18
N TYR A 226 8.29 -25.86 -11.06
CA TYR A 226 8.65 -27.25 -11.34
C TYR A 226 9.52 -27.44 -12.58
N HIS A 227 9.62 -26.42 -13.45
CA HIS A 227 10.40 -26.41 -14.69
C HIS A 227 10.03 -27.50 -15.71
N HIS A 228 8.77 -27.94 -15.71
CA HIS A 228 8.20 -28.82 -16.72
C HIS A 228 6.72 -28.51 -16.96
N VAL A 229 6.21 -28.91 -18.15
CA VAL A 229 4.87 -28.51 -18.63
C VAL A 229 3.77 -29.34 -18.00
N TYR A 230 3.97 -30.64 -17.88
CA TYR A 230 2.93 -31.58 -17.44
C TYR A 230 3.12 -31.98 -15.98
N CYS A 231 2.02 -32.03 -15.24
CA CYS A 231 1.99 -32.44 -13.84
C CYS A 231 2.44 -33.90 -13.68
N LYS A 232 3.33 -34.16 -12.75
CA LYS A 232 3.82 -35.49 -12.39
C LYS A 232 3.15 -36.00 -11.10
N ASP A 233 3.29 -37.31 -10.86
CA ASP A 233 2.76 -37.94 -9.64
C ASP A 233 3.33 -37.25 -8.37
N GLY A 234 2.43 -36.89 -7.46
CA GLY A 234 2.76 -36.17 -6.22
C GLY A 234 2.81 -34.65 -6.31
N GLU A 235 2.68 -34.08 -7.48
CA GLU A 235 2.61 -32.62 -7.66
C GLU A 235 1.16 -32.13 -7.63
N LYS A 236 0.97 -30.86 -7.24
CA LYS A 236 -0.35 -30.23 -7.28
C LYS A 236 -0.62 -29.62 -8.64
N LEU A 237 -1.71 -30.04 -9.26
CA LEU A 237 -2.21 -29.43 -10.48
C LEU A 237 -3.21 -28.31 -10.16
N HIS A 238 -2.89 -27.09 -10.57
CA HIS A 238 -3.80 -25.96 -10.46
C HIS A 238 -4.33 -25.55 -11.83
N GLN A 239 -5.61 -25.23 -11.87
CA GLN A 239 -6.26 -24.74 -13.09
C GLN A 239 -5.73 -23.37 -13.50
N TRP A 240 -5.52 -23.15 -14.79
CA TRP A 240 -5.16 -21.85 -15.35
C TRP A 240 -6.20 -20.77 -15.01
N GLY A 241 -5.77 -19.54 -14.83
CA GLY A 241 -6.67 -18.40 -14.66
C GLY A 241 -7.06 -17.76 -15.99
N ASN A 242 -8.26 -17.21 -16.07
CA ASN A 242 -8.73 -16.46 -17.25
C ASN A 242 -7.78 -15.28 -17.60
N SER A 243 -7.26 -14.59 -16.59
CA SER A 243 -6.26 -13.53 -16.76
C SER A 243 -4.95 -14.02 -17.37
N SER A 244 -4.51 -15.23 -17.02
CA SER A 244 -3.27 -15.81 -17.57
C SER A 244 -3.41 -16.15 -19.05
N ILE A 245 -4.54 -16.76 -19.47
CA ILE A 245 -4.81 -17.02 -20.88
C ILE A 245 -4.91 -15.69 -21.66
N ARG A 246 -5.62 -14.68 -21.12
CA ARG A 246 -5.67 -13.36 -21.75
C ARG A 246 -4.30 -12.69 -21.85
N ALA A 247 -3.44 -12.86 -20.85
CA ALA A 247 -2.08 -12.33 -20.87
C ALA A 247 -1.24 -13.01 -21.97
N VAL A 248 -1.39 -14.32 -22.17
CA VAL A 248 -0.77 -15.03 -23.29
C VAL A 248 -1.29 -14.48 -24.62
N LEU A 249 -2.60 -14.42 -24.82
CA LEU A 249 -3.22 -13.95 -26.07
C LEU A 249 -2.86 -12.50 -26.43
N ASN A 250 -2.57 -11.63 -25.46
CA ASN A 250 -2.23 -10.21 -25.69
C ASN A 250 -0.73 -9.93 -25.86
N ARG A 251 0.14 -10.96 -25.80
CA ARG A 251 1.58 -10.74 -25.79
C ARG A 251 2.18 -10.80 -27.20
N ASN A 252 2.65 -9.66 -27.69
CA ASN A 252 3.22 -9.49 -29.03
C ASN A 252 4.49 -10.34 -29.28
N ASN A 253 5.21 -10.71 -28.23
CA ASN A 253 6.43 -11.53 -28.37
C ASN A 253 6.21 -12.85 -29.11
N TYR A 254 5.00 -13.40 -29.13
CA TYR A 254 4.73 -14.72 -29.72
C TYR A 254 4.80 -14.77 -31.25
N TYR A 255 4.67 -13.63 -31.95
CA TYR A 255 4.88 -13.56 -33.40
C TYR A 255 6.26 -13.00 -33.79
N GLY A 256 7.22 -12.96 -32.87
CA GLY A 256 8.62 -12.64 -33.13
C GLY A 256 9.03 -11.19 -32.84
N ASP A 257 8.10 -10.27 -32.62
CA ASP A 257 8.42 -8.89 -32.28
C ASP A 257 8.69 -8.74 -30.78
N LEU A 258 9.79 -8.08 -30.44
CA LEU A 258 10.12 -7.75 -29.07
C LEU A 258 9.57 -6.38 -28.71
N VAL A 259 8.48 -6.35 -27.94
CA VAL A 259 7.84 -5.10 -27.49
C VAL A 259 8.17 -4.88 -26.01
N GLN A 260 8.89 -3.80 -25.75
CA GLN A 260 9.39 -3.44 -24.45
C GLN A 260 8.97 -2.00 -24.06
N ARG A 261 9.23 -1.60 -22.82
CA ARG A 261 8.87 -0.28 -22.29
C ARG A 261 7.37 0.06 -22.40
N LYS A 262 6.51 -0.91 -22.09
CA LYS A 262 5.06 -0.67 -22.01
C LYS A 262 4.65 0.10 -20.74
N TYR A 263 5.50 0.07 -19.70
CA TYR A 263 5.24 0.65 -18.40
C TYR A 263 6.41 1.53 -17.94
N GLU A 264 6.11 2.60 -17.22
CA GLU A 264 7.09 3.44 -16.53
C GLU A 264 6.78 3.49 -15.03
N SER A 265 7.78 3.16 -14.20
CA SER A 265 7.61 3.13 -12.75
C SER A 265 7.58 4.54 -12.18
N ARG A 266 6.60 4.82 -11.29
CA ARG A 266 6.50 6.05 -10.51
C ARG A 266 7.26 6.01 -9.18
N PHE A 267 8.03 4.97 -8.95
CA PHE A 267 8.75 4.77 -7.69
C PHE A 267 9.61 5.98 -7.27
N GLN A 268 10.16 6.73 -8.24
CA GLN A 268 10.93 7.95 -7.96
C GLN A 268 10.09 9.10 -7.40
N ARG A 269 8.76 9.06 -7.59
CA ARG A 269 7.82 10.01 -7.01
C ARG A 269 7.27 9.55 -5.65
N GLY A 270 7.83 8.45 -5.10
CA GLY A 270 7.32 7.82 -3.89
C GLY A 270 6.05 7.00 -4.07
N GLU A 271 5.61 6.78 -5.32
CA GLU A 271 4.38 6.06 -5.63
C GLU A 271 4.69 4.61 -6.03
N LYS A 272 3.88 3.65 -5.55
CA LYS A 272 4.03 2.21 -5.86
C LYS A 272 3.46 1.79 -7.22
N TRP A 273 2.97 2.73 -8.01
CA TRP A 273 2.25 2.47 -9.26
C TRP A 273 3.15 2.63 -10.49
N CYS A 274 2.75 1.98 -11.60
CA CYS A 274 3.37 2.16 -12.90
C CYS A 274 2.37 2.83 -13.85
N ASP A 275 2.84 3.79 -14.65
CA ASP A 275 2.08 4.32 -15.77
C ASP A 275 2.13 3.36 -16.95
N ILE A 276 1.01 3.17 -17.61
CA ILE A 276 0.96 2.52 -18.92
C ILE A 276 1.32 3.60 -19.95
N LEU A 277 2.40 3.38 -20.70
CA LEU A 277 2.83 4.32 -21.72
C LEU A 277 2.00 4.17 -22.98
N ASP A 278 1.83 5.27 -23.72
CA ASP A 278 1.25 5.26 -25.05
C ASP A 278 2.06 4.36 -26.00
N GLU A 279 1.39 3.72 -26.97
CA GLU A 279 2.04 2.81 -27.92
C GLU A 279 3.16 3.47 -28.72
N SER A 280 3.09 4.78 -28.97
CA SER A 280 4.14 5.56 -29.62
C SER A 280 5.45 5.63 -28.83
N GLN A 281 5.39 5.38 -27.54
CA GLN A 281 6.55 5.38 -26.61
C GLN A 281 7.15 3.99 -26.39
N TRP A 282 6.52 2.94 -26.93
CA TRP A 282 7.03 1.59 -26.81
C TRP A 282 8.29 1.40 -27.67
N ILE A 283 9.17 0.53 -27.21
CA ILE A 283 10.34 0.13 -28.00
C ILE A 283 10.01 -1.21 -28.66
N ILE A 284 9.84 -1.17 -29.97
CA ILE A 284 9.47 -2.36 -30.76
C ILE A 284 10.65 -2.72 -31.63
N THR A 285 11.17 -3.94 -31.49
CA THR A 285 12.18 -4.53 -32.35
C THR A 285 11.52 -5.64 -33.18
N PRO A 286 11.27 -5.43 -34.48
CA PRO A 286 10.63 -6.44 -35.31
C PRO A 286 11.54 -7.65 -35.50
N ASN A 287 10.96 -8.85 -35.58
CA ASN A 287 11.66 -10.12 -35.81
C ASN A 287 12.92 -10.32 -34.94
N ALA A 288 12.83 -9.92 -33.64
CA ALA A 288 13.97 -9.98 -32.72
C ALA A 288 14.31 -11.41 -32.30
N HIS A 289 13.39 -12.34 -32.42
CA HIS A 289 13.53 -13.74 -32.02
C HIS A 289 12.61 -14.65 -32.84
N GLU A 290 12.83 -15.97 -32.75
CA GLU A 290 12.02 -16.97 -33.43
C GLU A 290 10.55 -16.90 -32.95
N PRO A 291 9.57 -16.81 -33.87
CA PRO A 291 8.16 -16.77 -33.52
C PRO A 291 7.63 -18.17 -33.14
N ILE A 292 6.74 -18.22 -32.14
CA ILE A 292 5.99 -19.43 -31.78
C ILE A 292 4.76 -19.58 -32.69
N ILE A 293 4.15 -18.47 -33.10
CA ILE A 293 2.95 -18.42 -33.95
C ILE A 293 3.15 -17.44 -35.13
N SER A 294 2.35 -17.60 -36.16
CA SER A 294 2.34 -16.62 -37.27
C SER A 294 1.61 -15.33 -36.83
N ARG A 295 1.95 -14.22 -37.52
CA ARG A 295 1.27 -12.93 -37.30
C ARG A 295 -0.21 -13.01 -37.65
N GLU A 296 -0.59 -13.73 -38.68
CA GLU A 296 -2.00 -13.93 -39.09
C GLU A 296 -2.82 -14.62 -37.99
N LEU A 297 -2.24 -15.62 -37.31
CA LEU A 297 -2.90 -16.31 -36.18
C LEU A 297 -3.07 -15.37 -35.00
N PHE A 298 -2.04 -14.56 -34.70
CA PHE A 298 -2.12 -13.53 -33.66
C PHE A 298 -3.22 -12.52 -33.96
N ASP A 299 -3.25 -11.98 -35.18
CA ASP A 299 -4.22 -10.95 -35.57
C ASP A 299 -5.67 -11.48 -35.51
N LYS A 300 -5.90 -12.75 -35.94
CA LYS A 300 -7.21 -13.42 -35.79
C LYS A 300 -7.65 -13.48 -34.30
N ALA A 301 -6.73 -13.83 -33.41
CA ALA A 301 -7.00 -13.88 -31.97
C ALA A 301 -7.30 -12.47 -31.42
N GLN A 302 -6.57 -11.42 -31.87
CA GLN A 302 -6.80 -10.04 -31.44
C GLN A 302 -8.18 -9.50 -31.86
N VAL A 303 -8.59 -9.74 -33.10
CA VAL A 303 -9.93 -9.33 -33.59
C VAL A 303 -11.01 -9.91 -32.67
N ARG A 304 -10.88 -11.20 -32.33
CA ARG A 304 -11.86 -11.87 -31.45
C ARG A 304 -11.80 -11.34 -30.01
N LEU A 305 -10.61 -11.05 -29.47
CA LEU A 305 -10.46 -10.47 -28.13
C LEU A 305 -11.11 -9.10 -28.03
N LYS A 306 -10.89 -8.23 -29.02
CA LYS A 306 -11.50 -6.90 -29.09
C LYS A 306 -13.03 -6.99 -29.17
N ALA A 307 -13.58 -7.90 -30.00
CA ALA A 307 -15.01 -8.14 -30.09
C ALA A 307 -15.61 -8.64 -28.76
N ALA A 308 -14.92 -9.52 -28.05
CA ALA A 308 -15.34 -10.00 -26.74
C ALA A 308 -15.30 -8.90 -25.67
N GLN A 309 -14.27 -8.04 -25.68
CA GLN A 309 -14.18 -6.89 -24.77
C GLN A 309 -15.31 -5.89 -24.99
N GLN A 310 -15.62 -5.55 -26.25
CA GLN A 310 -16.74 -4.65 -26.58
C GLN A 310 -18.09 -5.19 -26.09
N LYS A 311 -18.33 -6.50 -26.19
CA LYS A 311 -19.53 -7.13 -25.62
C LYS A 311 -19.58 -7.02 -24.09
N THR A 312 -18.45 -7.21 -23.42
CA THR A 312 -18.36 -7.11 -21.95
C THR A 312 -18.54 -5.68 -21.48
N THR A 313 -17.96 -4.69 -22.17
CA THR A 313 -18.11 -3.26 -21.81
C THR A 313 -19.56 -2.81 -21.95
N LYS A 314 -20.27 -3.27 -22.99
CA LYS A 314 -21.72 -3.00 -23.14
C LYS A 314 -22.57 -3.63 -22.02
N THR A 315 -22.10 -4.73 -21.42
CA THR A 315 -22.82 -5.42 -20.32
C THR A 315 -22.50 -4.82 -18.95
N THR A 316 -21.33 -4.18 -18.80
CA THR A 316 -20.88 -3.53 -17.54
C THR A 316 -21.14 -2.01 -17.51
N ALA A 317 -21.21 -1.36 -18.67
CA ALA A 317 -21.61 0.04 -18.80
C ALA A 317 -23.13 0.15 -18.64
N GLY A 318 -23.63 0.27 -17.44
CA GLY A 318 -25.06 0.39 -17.16
C GLY A 318 -25.50 -0.24 -15.84
N TRP A 319 -24.56 -0.52 -14.93
CA TRP A 319 -24.93 -0.79 -13.55
C TRP A 319 -25.13 0.55 -12.84
N GLU A 320 -26.36 0.85 -12.43
CA GLU A 320 -26.60 1.89 -11.44
C GLU A 320 -25.99 1.42 -10.11
N GLU A 321 -25.37 2.31 -9.35
CA GLU A 321 -24.69 1.98 -8.07
C GLU A 321 -25.61 1.21 -7.13
N ASP A 322 -26.91 1.52 -7.17
CA ASP A 322 -27.94 0.92 -6.34
C ASP A 322 -28.43 -0.46 -6.81
N GLU A 323 -28.09 -0.91 -8.03
CA GLU A 323 -28.55 -2.21 -8.53
C GLU A 323 -27.84 -3.40 -7.87
N ARG A 324 -26.68 -3.17 -7.25
CA ARG A 324 -25.87 -4.17 -6.54
C ARG A 324 -25.42 -3.67 -5.16
N ALA A 325 -26.38 -3.26 -4.37
CA ALA A 325 -26.16 -2.58 -3.09
C ALA A 325 -25.20 -3.33 -2.14
N PHE A 326 -25.20 -4.66 -2.14
CA PHE A 326 -24.40 -5.46 -1.21
C PHE A 326 -23.05 -5.91 -1.77
N TYR A 327 -22.65 -5.48 -2.97
CA TYR A 327 -21.44 -5.99 -3.63
C TYR A 327 -20.17 -5.84 -2.79
N ASN A 328 -20.00 -4.75 -2.05
CA ASN A 328 -18.78 -4.48 -1.29
C ASN A 328 -18.71 -5.20 0.06
N VAL A 329 -19.84 -5.66 0.58
CA VAL A 329 -19.94 -6.29 1.91
C VAL A 329 -20.29 -7.78 1.85
N PHE A 330 -20.39 -8.39 0.66
CA PHE A 330 -20.92 -9.74 0.48
C PHE A 330 -19.85 -10.75 0.05
N TYR A 331 -19.68 -11.82 0.83
CA TYR A 331 -18.65 -12.83 0.69
C TYR A 331 -19.23 -14.25 0.69
N CYS A 332 -18.50 -15.18 0.12
CA CYS A 332 -18.81 -16.61 0.23
C CYS A 332 -18.43 -17.12 1.62
N GLY A 333 -19.37 -17.78 2.32
CA GLY A 333 -19.15 -18.32 3.67
C GLY A 333 -18.12 -19.45 3.69
N ASP A 334 -18.02 -20.25 2.60
CA ASP A 334 -17.13 -21.41 2.55
C ASP A 334 -15.70 -21.03 2.13
N CYS A 335 -15.52 -20.27 1.04
CA CYS A 335 -14.19 -19.94 0.52
C CYS A 335 -13.72 -18.51 0.86
N LYS A 336 -14.51 -17.72 1.57
CA LYS A 336 -14.26 -16.34 2.01
C LYS A 336 -13.98 -15.33 0.89
N ARG A 337 -14.14 -15.70 -0.37
CA ARG A 337 -13.98 -14.78 -1.51
C ARG A 337 -15.19 -13.89 -1.65
N LYS A 338 -14.97 -12.70 -2.19
CA LYS A 338 -16.04 -11.76 -2.52
C LYS A 338 -17.01 -12.38 -3.53
N MET A 339 -18.31 -12.20 -3.32
CA MET A 339 -19.34 -12.66 -4.26
C MET A 339 -19.32 -11.80 -5.52
N CYS A 340 -19.40 -12.46 -6.69
CA CYS A 340 -19.52 -11.80 -7.98
C CYS A 340 -20.98 -11.53 -8.31
N THR A 341 -21.23 -10.56 -9.19
CA THR A 341 -22.59 -10.22 -9.63
C THR A 341 -22.78 -10.53 -11.11
N ARG A 342 -23.98 -10.96 -11.47
CA ARG A 342 -24.42 -11.11 -12.87
C ARG A 342 -25.88 -10.68 -13.02
N ARG A 343 -26.21 -10.16 -14.20
CA ARG A 343 -27.61 -9.89 -14.57
C ARG A 343 -28.16 -11.09 -15.36
N TYR A 344 -29.30 -11.60 -14.94
CA TYR A 344 -29.99 -12.68 -15.64
C TYR A 344 -31.48 -12.35 -15.70
N ARG A 345 -32.04 -12.27 -16.90
CA ARG A 345 -33.46 -11.90 -17.16
C ARG A 345 -33.89 -10.62 -16.43
N GLY A 346 -33.04 -9.59 -16.46
CA GLY A 346 -33.30 -8.31 -15.81
C GLY A 346 -32.99 -8.24 -14.31
N ASN A 347 -32.81 -9.37 -13.64
CA ASN A 347 -32.53 -9.44 -12.20
C ASN A 347 -31.03 -9.58 -11.92
N VAL A 348 -30.57 -8.98 -10.83
CA VAL A 348 -29.19 -9.09 -10.33
C VAL A 348 -29.08 -10.30 -9.40
N TYR A 349 -28.05 -11.10 -9.62
CA TYR A 349 -27.69 -12.26 -8.79
C TYR A 349 -26.28 -12.15 -8.29
N TYR A 350 -26.06 -12.49 -7.04
CA TYR A 350 -24.75 -12.73 -6.45
C TYR A 350 -24.42 -14.20 -6.53
N PHE A 351 -23.17 -14.55 -6.86
CA PHE A 351 -22.73 -15.93 -6.97
C PHE A 351 -21.27 -16.09 -6.60
N CYS A 352 -20.88 -17.25 -6.12
CA CYS A 352 -19.48 -17.59 -5.86
C CYS A 352 -18.78 -18.00 -7.14
N ASN A 353 -17.82 -17.17 -7.60
CA ASN A 353 -17.04 -17.45 -8.81
C ASN A 353 -16.10 -18.67 -8.66
N ALA A 354 -15.78 -19.07 -7.42
CA ALA A 354 -14.93 -20.23 -7.16
C ALA A 354 -15.61 -21.58 -7.50
N ALA A 355 -16.92 -21.58 -7.72
CA ALA A 355 -17.63 -22.79 -8.17
C ALA A 355 -17.17 -23.29 -9.56
N GLN A 356 -16.56 -22.43 -10.38
CA GLN A 356 -16.05 -22.78 -11.70
C GLN A 356 -14.69 -23.49 -11.67
N TYR A 357 -13.94 -23.43 -10.56
CA TYR A 357 -12.65 -24.11 -10.46
C TYR A 357 -12.83 -25.62 -10.33
N ARG A 358 -11.90 -26.38 -10.90
CA ARG A 358 -11.87 -27.85 -10.86
C ARG A 358 -10.80 -28.40 -9.91
N ASP A 359 -9.91 -27.53 -9.41
CA ASP A 359 -8.86 -27.86 -8.45
C ASP A 359 -9.30 -27.60 -6.99
N GLU A 360 -8.36 -27.66 -6.05
CA GLU A 360 -8.57 -27.41 -4.62
C GLU A 360 -9.24 -26.07 -4.30
N ARG A 361 -9.22 -25.13 -5.24
CA ARG A 361 -9.91 -23.81 -5.10
C ARG A 361 -11.41 -23.89 -5.36
N LYS A 362 -11.93 -25.07 -5.75
CA LYS A 362 -13.34 -25.29 -6.03
C LYS A 362 -14.20 -25.00 -4.79
N CYS A 363 -15.32 -24.38 -5.03
CA CYS A 363 -16.30 -24.08 -4.00
C CYS A 363 -17.68 -24.58 -4.44
N SER A 364 -18.61 -24.72 -3.49
CA SER A 364 -20.00 -25.07 -3.77
C SER A 364 -20.65 -23.99 -4.64
N HIS A 365 -21.49 -24.42 -5.57
CA HIS A 365 -22.29 -23.51 -6.40
C HIS A 365 -23.40 -22.92 -5.53
N LYS A 366 -23.40 -21.60 -5.38
CA LYS A 366 -24.44 -20.87 -4.66
C LYS A 366 -24.71 -19.54 -5.33
N SER A 367 -25.96 -19.16 -5.37
CA SER A 367 -26.37 -17.84 -5.85
C SER A 367 -27.63 -17.37 -5.14
N ILE A 368 -27.76 -16.06 -5.02
CA ILE A 368 -28.93 -15.39 -4.43
C ILE A 368 -29.24 -14.13 -5.22
N SER A 369 -30.52 -13.81 -5.41
CA SER A 369 -30.90 -12.58 -6.08
C SER A 369 -30.80 -11.38 -5.15
N GLU A 370 -30.47 -10.21 -5.72
CA GLU A 370 -30.47 -8.92 -5.02
C GLU A 370 -31.82 -8.68 -4.31
N GLU A 371 -32.93 -8.97 -4.99
CA GLU A 371 -34.28 -8.78 -4.44
C GLU A 371 -34.51 -9.62 -3.17
N LYS A 372 -34.06 -10.90 -3.18
CA LYS A 372 -34.16 -11.78 -2.00
C LYS A 372 -33.29 -11.25 -0.85
N LEU A 373 -32.05 -10.79 -1.15
CA LEU A 373 -31.19 -10.15 -0.16
C LEU A 373 -31.81 -8.90 0.43
N GLN A 374 -32.37 -8.03 -0.40
CA GLN A 374 -33.07 -6.83 0.04
C GLN A 374 -34.19 -7.15 1.06
N LYS A 375 -34.96 -8.22 0.81
CA LYS A 375 -36.01 -8.66 1.74
C LYS A 375 -35.45 -9.17 3.06
N ILE A 376 -34.41 -10.02 3.02
CA ILE A 376 -33.80 -10.62 4.22
C ILE A 376 -33.14 -9.53 5.07
N VAL A 377 -32.30 -8.69 4.45
CA VAL A 377 -31.55 -7.65 5.17
C VAL A 377 -32.51 -6.64 5.81
N ARG A 378 -33.58 -6.23 5.11
CA ARG A 378 -34.60 -5.36 5.70
C ARG A 378 -35.31 -5.97 6.90
N SER A 379 -35.72 -7.23 6.79
CA SER A 379 -36.40 -7.91 7.90
C SER A 379 -35.47 -8.04 9.12
N GLU A 380 -34.22 -8.37 8.91
CA GLU A 380 -33.25 -8.50 9.99
C GLU A 380 -32.90 -7.14 10.62
N LEU A 381 -32.70 -6.09 9.83
CA LEU A 381 -32.53 -4.73 10.34
C LEU A 381 -33.72 -4.30 11.20
N THR A 382 -34.96 -4.51 10.73
CA THR A 382 -36.16 -4.17 11.50
C THR A 382 -36.19 -4.92 12.84
N ARG A 383 -35.84 -6.20 12.83
CA ARG A 383 -35.76 -7.03 14.04
C ARG A 383 -34.70 -6.51 15.02
N GLN A 384 -33.51 -6.17 14.53
CA GLN A 384 -32.42 -5.63 15.34
C GLN A 384 -32.79 -4.28 15.97
N PHE A 385 -33.47 -3.41 15.23
CA PHE A 385 -33.97 -2.14 15.77
C PHE A 385 -35.04 -2.31 16.85
N GLN A 386 -35.94 -3.28 16.68
CA GLN A 386 -36.93 -3.58 17.72
C GLN A 386 -36.29 -4.11 19.00
N LEU A 387 -35.26 -4.96 18.87
CA LEU A 387 -34.54 -5.53 20.02
C LEU A 387 -33.68 -4.51 20.75
N SER A 388 -33.12 -3.52 20.06
CA SER A 388 -32.24 -2.52 20.67
C SER A 388 -32.94 -1.52 21.58
N GLY A 389 -34.28 -1.45 21.59
CA GLY A 389 -35.05 -0.52 22.44
C GLY A 389 -34.73 0.98 22.23
N LEU A 390 -33.81 1.30 21.34
CA LEU A 390 -33.35 2.66 21.07
C LEU A 390 -34.43 3.47 20.35
N ARG A 391 -34.88 4.55 21.01
CA ARG A 391 -35.78 5.50 20.34
C ARG A 391 -35.02 6.21 19.23
N LYS A 392 -35.60 6.24 18.03
CA LYS A 392 -35.01 6.85 16.81
C LYS A 392 -34.47 8.28 17.03
N LYS A 393 -35.00 9.04 18.00
CA LYS A 393 -34.58 10.41 18.33
C LYS A 393 -33.27 10.49 19.12
N ASP A 394 -32.94 9.49 19.92
CA ASP A 394 -31.80 9.57 20.85
C ASP A 394 -30.46 9.30 20.13
N MET A 395 -30.46 8.50 19.07
CA MET A 395 -29.26 8.17 18.29
C MET A 395 -28.65 9.37 17.55
N SER A 396 -29.49 10.27 16.99
CA SER A 396 -28.98 11.43 16.23
C SER A 396 -28.35 12.50 17.15
N ALA A 397 -28.83 12.61 18.38
CA ALA A 397 -28.33 13.57 19.37
C ALA A 397 -26.96 13.15 19.94
N ILE A 398 -26.79 11.86 20.24
CA ILE A 398 -25.56 11.31 20.82
C ILE A 398 -24.40 11.38 19.82
N SER A 399 -24.61 10.96 18.58
CA SER A 399 -23.57 11.01 17.53
C SER A 399 -23.11 12.45 17.25
N SER A 400 -24.04 13.40 17.11
CA SER A 400 -23.72 14.80 16.87
C SER A 400 -22.92 15.44 18.02
N ALA A 401 -23.24 15.11 19.27
CA ALA A 401 -22.59 15.66 20.46
C ALA A 401 -21.11 15.22 20.54
N VAL A 402 -20.81 13.97 20.23
CA VAL A 402 -19.42 13.43 20.27
C VAL A 402 -18.53 14.11 19.23
N PHE A 403 -19.03 14.31 17.99
CA PHE A 403 -18.27 15.02 16.96
C PHE A 403 -18.04 16.48 17.31
N LEU A 404 -19.06 17.16 17.81
CA LEU A 404 -18.96 18.56 18.24
C LEU A 404 -17.96 18.74 19.38
N SER A 405 -17.94 17.81 20.36
CA SER A 405 -16.95 17.85 21.44
C SER A 405 -15.52 17.75 20.90
N LYS A 406 -15.22 16.78 20.02
CA LYS A 406 -13.90 16.62 19.40
C LYS A 406 -13.49 17.83 18.56
N ILE A 407 -14.40 18.39 17.78
CA ILE A 407 -14.14 19.58 16.98
C ILE A 407 -13.85 20.77 17.87
N ASN A 408 -14.60 20.97 18.96
CA ASN A 408 -14.39 22.05 19.91
C ASN A 408 -13.04 21.92 20.66
N GLU A 409 -12.60 20.70 20.99
CA GLU A 409 -11.27 20.46 21.56
C GLU A 409 -10.16 20.91 20.62
N ILE A 410 -10.25 20.52 19.34
CA ILE A 410 -9.27 20.90 18.32
C ILE A 410 -9.30 22.41 18.07
N GLN A 411 -10.48 23.04 18.01
CA GLN A 411 -10.61 24.48 17.87
C GLN A 411 -10.01 25.23 19.06
N THR A 412 -10.12 24.67 20.26
CA THR A 412 -9.49 25.22 21.45
C THR A 412 -7.96 25.14 21.39
N GLU A 413 -7.40 24.06 20.84
CA GLU A 413 -5.97 23.93 20.58
C GLU A 413 -5.48 25.00 19.57
N ILE A 414 -6.22 25.20 18.48
CA ILE A 414 -5.91 26.26 17.50
C ILE A 414 -5.90 27.64 18.17
N ARG A 415 -6.89 27.99 18.98
CA ARG A 415 -6.95 29.26 19.70
C ARG A 415 -5.77 29.45 20.65
N LYS A 416 -5.29 28.39 21.31
CA LYS A 416 -4.10 28.45 22.16
C LYS A 416 -2.84 28.76 21.35
N LEU A 417 -2.69 28.14 20.17
CA LEU A 417 -1.58 28.42 19.27
C LEU A 417 -1.59 29.86 18.77
N ASP A 418 -2.77 30.43 18.48
CA ASP A 418 -2.94 31.83 18.09
C ASP A 418 -2.54 32.77 19.20
N ALA A 419 -3.02 32.56 20.43
CA ALA A 419 -2.69 33.39 21.58
C ALA A 419 -1.19 33.34 21.91
N ASP A 420 -0.53 32.18 21.78
CA ASP A 420 0.91 32.06 21.98
C ASP A 420 1.71 32.80 20.89
N MET A 421 1.25 32.77 19.65
CA MET A 421 1.83 33.54 18.54
C MET A 421 1.75 35.05 18.78
N GLU A 422 0.61 35.54 19.22
CA GLU A 422 0.38 36.96 19.52
C GLU A 422 1.28 37.41 20.65
N ARG A 423 1.34 36.65 21.75
CA ARG A 423 2.21 36.94 22.91
C ARG A 423 3.70 36.98 22.54
N ARG A 424 4.19 36.09 21.67
CA ARG A 424 5.57 36.11 21.18
C ARG A 424 5.85 37.28 20.26
N SER A 425 4.87 37.68 19.45
CA SER A 425 4.97 38.85 18.58
C SER A 425 5.02 40.15 19.38
N GLU A 426 4.23 40.29 20.46
CA GLU A 426 4.28 41.41 21.39
C GLU A 426 5.64 41.51 22.11
N LYS A 427 6.16 40.37 22.60
CA LYS A 427 7.49 40.33 23.22
C LYS A 427 8.59 40.75 22.27
N LEU A 428 8.53 40.35 20.99
CA LEU A 428 9.50 40.78 19.98
C LEU A 428 9.39 42.27 19.69
N ALA A 429 8.18 42.83 19.65
CA ALA A 429 7.99 44.30 19.50
C ALA A 429 8.57 45.07 20.66
N GLN A 430 8.38 44.62 21.92
CA GLN A 430 8.99 45.22 23.10
C GLN A 430 10.53 45.12 23.07
N ALA A 431 11.08 43.98 22.67
CA ALA A 431 12.53 43.80 22.52
C ALA A 431 13.13 44.71 21.43
N PHE A 432 12.38 44.99 20.36
CA PHE A 432 12.79 45.93 19.32
C PHE A 432 12.88 47.38 19.84
N MET A 433 11.94 47.81 20.69
CA MET A 433 11.99 49.15 21.31
C MET A 433 13.22 49.28 22.23
N LYS A 434 13.46 48.29 23.10
CA LYS A 434 14.63 48.24 23.98
C LYS A 434 15.96 48.20 23.20
N TYR A 435 16.00 47.51 22.07
CA TYR A 435 17.17 47.52 21.18
C TYR A 435 17.43 48.93 20.62
N LYS A 436 16.40 49.68 20.21
CA LYS A 436 16.53 51.06 19.75
C LYS A 436 17.01 52.03 20.84
N GLU A 437 16.64 51.75 22.08
CA GLU A 437 17.04 52.52 23.27
C GLU A 437 18.44 52.13 23.77
N GLY A 438 19.08 51.14 23.16
CA GLY A 438 20.43 50.69 23.52
C GLY A 438 20.50 49.78 24.75
N GLU A 439 19.35 49.37 25.29
CA GLU A 439 19.24 48.47 26.45
C GLU A 439 19.34 46.99 26.08
N PHE A 440 19.29 46.65 24.79
CA PHE A 440 19.27 45.25 24.29
C PHE A 440 20.27 45.05 23.16
N SER A 441 21.05 43.97 23.20
CA SER A 441 22.05 43.71 22.17
C SER A 441 21.41 43.28 20.83
N LYS A 442 22.12 43.54 19.72
CA LYS A 442 21.67 43.20 18.37
C LYS A 442 21.56 41.67 18.21
N GLU A 443 22.51 40.94 18.77
CA GLU A 443 22.57 39.47 18.71
C GLU A 443 21.36 38.87 19.42
N ALA A 444 21.04 39.30 20.62
CA ALA A 444 19.88 38.83 21.39
C ALA A 444 18.54 39.17 20.70
N TYR A 445 18.44 40.32 20.02
CA TYR A 445 17.25 40.65 19.23
C TYR A 445 17.09 39.70 18.01
N ILE A 446 18.19 39.40 17.31
CA ILE A 446 18.18 38.47 16.15
C ILE A 446 17.76 37.09 16.61
N GLU A 447 18.31 36.58 17.71
CA GLU A 447 17.95 35.28 18.28
C GLU A 447 16.45 35.19 18.61
N MET A 448 15.89 36.20 19.28
CA MET A 448 14.44 36.26 19.55
C MET A 448 13.59 36.35 18.30
N LYS A 449 14.06 37.01 17.24
CA LYS A 449 13.38 37.13 15.96
C LYS A 449 13.35 35.77 15.24
N ASP A 450 14.46 35.04 15.25
CA ASP A 450 14.58 33.74 14.62
C ASP A 450 13.75 32.71 15.38
N ASP A 451 13.76 32.73 16.70
CA ASP A 451 12.91 31.88 17.55
C ASP A 451 11.42 32.12 17.27
N ARG A 452 11.00 33.37 17.12
CA ARG A 452 9.61 33.70 16.76
C ARG A 452 9.25 33.25 15.35
N ASN A 453 10.17 33.36 14.38
CA ASN A 453 9.92 32.91 13.02
C ASN A 453 9.78 31.40 12.93
N ASN A 454 10.68 30.67 13.58
CA ASN A 454 10.62 29.21 13.66
C ASN A 454 9.32 28.71 14.34
N TRP A 455 8.92 29.42 15.42
CA TRP A 455 7.66 29.11 16.11
C TRP A 455 6.44 29.43 15.24
N LYS A 456 6.50 30.47 14.42
CA LYS A 456 5.45 30.84 13.48
C LYS A 456 5.24 29.76 12.43
N GLU A 457 6.30 29.26 11.80
CA GLU A 457 6.23 28.17 10.84
C GLU A 457 5.64 26.90 11.46
N PHE A 458 6.11 26.53 12.66
CA PHE A 458 5.56 25.41 13.42
C PHE A 458 4.06 25.56 13.68
N CYS A 459 3.61 26.74 14.13
CA CYS A 459 2.20 27.00 14.39
C CYS A 459 1.35 26.94 13.12
N GLU A 460 1.85 27.47 11.99
CA GLU A 460 1.15 27.42 10.71
C GLU A 460 0.99 25.98 10.19
N GLU A 461 2.03 25.16 10.26
CA GLU A 461 1.97 23.75 9.90
C GLU A 461 1.01 22.97 10.83
N ARG A 462 1.11 23.19 12.14
CA ARG A 462 0.25 22.53 13.12
C ARG A 462 -1.21 22.90 12.91
N LYS A 463 -1.54 24.17 12.69
CA LYS A 463 -2.90 24.63 12.38
C LYS A 463 -3.43 23.98 11.12
N LYS A 464 -2.63 23.93 10.04
CA LYS A 464 -3.00 23.28 8.79
C LYS A 464 -3.34 21.79 9.01
N SER A 465 -2.56 21.09 9.82
CA SER A 465 -2.84 19.70 10.20
C SER A 465 -4.14 19.56 11.01
N LEU A 466 -4.35 20.42 11.99
CA LEU A 466 -5.56 20.45 12.82
C LEU A 466 -6.82 20.78 12.00
N GLU A 467 -6.74 21.76 11.09
CA GLU A 467 -7.82 22.10 10.17
C GLU A 467 -8.16 20.95 9.22
N GLN A 468 -7.15 20.22 8.72
CA GLN A 468 -7.40 19.01 7.92
C GLN A 468 -8.13 17.95 8.75
N THR A 469 -7.81 17.82 10.03
CA THR A 469 -8.49 16.88 10.94
C THR A 469 -9.94 17.32 11.18
N ILE A 470 -10.21 18.60 11.39
CA ILE A 470 -11.58 19.15 11.49
C ILE A 470 -12.37 18.82 10.21
N ARG A 471 -11.81 19.11 9.02
CA ARG A 471 -12.47 18.79 7.74
C ARG A 471 -12.79 17.30 7.58
N LYS A 472 -11.91 16.42 8.05
CA LYS A 472 -12.17 14.97 8.05
C LYS A 472 -13.32 14.61 9.00
N LEU A 473 -13.33 15.16 10.22
CA LEU A 473 -14.39 14.95 11.21
C LEU A 473 -15.74 15.49 10.74
N GLU A 474 -15.76 16.68 10.14
CA GLU A 474 -16.99 17.26 9.57
C GLU A 474 -17.55 16.42 8.40
N LYS A 475 -16.65 15.91 7.54
CA LYS A 475 -17.04 15.00 6.46
C LYS A 475 -17.59 13.69 7.01
N GLN A 476 -16.99 13.15 8.05
CA GLN A 476 -17.47 11.96 8.74
C GLN A 476 -18.81 12.22 9.43
N GLN A 477 -18.97 13.33 10.14
CA GLN A 477 -20.23 13.75 10.75
C GLN A 477 -21.35 13.88 9.72
N LYS A 478 -21.08 14.51 8.56
CA LYS A 478 -22.06 14.61 7.47
C LYS A 478 -22.45 13.24 6.92
N LYS A 479 -21.49 12.33 6.80
CA LYS A 479 -21.73 10.94 6.36
C LYS A 479 -22.61 10.20 7.37
N GLU A 480 -22.29 10.28 8.66
CA GLU A 480 -23.11 9.67 9.72
C GLU A 480 -24.49 10.29 9.86
N ALA A 481 -24.61 11.62 9.71
CA ALA A 481 -25.91 12.29 9.75
C ALA A 481 -26.81 11.88 8.56
N ARG A 482 -26.26 11.71 7.35
CA ARG A 482 -26.98 11.17 6.20
C ARG A 482 -27.42 9.73 6.46
N PHE A 483 -26.50 8.92 6.93
CA PHE A 483 -26.71 7.54 7.33
C PHE A 483 -27.84 7.40 8.36
N LEU A 484 -27.82 8.18 9.44
CA LEU A 484 -28.88 8.20 10.45
C LEU A 484 -30.24 8.64 9.89
N ARG A 485 -30.27 9.63 8.99
CA ARG A 485 -31.50 10.02 8.29
C ARG A 485 -32.07 8.88 7.44
N SER A 486 -31.21 8.24 6.66
CA SER A 486 -31.61 7.10 5.82
C SER A 486 -32.09 5.91 6.67
N LEU A 487 -31.50 5.72 7.87
CA LEU A 487 -31.99 4.77 8.87
C LEU A 487 -33.38 5.13 9.43
N LEU A 488 -33.61 6.41 9.69
CA LEU A 488 -34.88 6.91 10.22
C LEU A 488 -36.03 6.82 9.16
N GLU A 489 -35.65 6.92 7.88
CA GLU A 489 -36.55 6.80 6.72
C GLU A 489 -36.78 5.35 6.29
N LEU A 490 -36.03 4.37 6.83
CA LEU A 490 -36.24 2.94 6.59
C LEU A 490 -37.62 2.53 7.14
N ASP A 491 -38.63 2.61 6.28
CA ASP A 491 -39.84 1.86 6.41
C ASP A 491 -39.65 0.47 5.78
N GLY A 492 -40.53 -0.47 6.03
CA GLY A 492 -40.46 -1.82 5.48
C GLY A 492 -40.44 -1.90 3.94
N THR A 493 -40.53 -0.76 3.23
CA THR A 493 -40.64 -0.64 1.77
C THR A 493 -39.39 -0.04 1.13
N THR A 494 -38.57 0.71 1.86
CA THR A 494 -37.39 1.43 1.33
C THR A 494 -36.31 0.45 0.85
N ARG A 495 -35.83 0.65 -0.38
CA ARG A 495 -34.71 -0.13 -0.94
C ARG A 495 -33.40 0.30 -0.30
N ILE A 496 -32.60 -0.67 0.16
CA ILE A 496 -31.24 -0.44 0.68
C ILE A 496 -30.33 -0.15 -0.51
N ASN A 497 -29.71 1.02 -0.54
CA ASN A 497 -28.70 1.40 -1.53
C ASN A 497 -27.28 0.98 -1.07
N ALA A 498 -26.27 1.16 -1.92
CA ALA A 498 -24.88 0.76 -1.62
C ALA A 498 -24.31 1.50 -0.40
N GLU A 499 -24.58 2.80 -0.25
CA GLU A 499 -24.11 3.63 0.88
C GLU A 499 -24.68 3.14 2.22
N LEU A 500 -25.97 2.77 2.24
CA LEU A 500 -26.61 2.19 3.41
C LEU A 500 -26.08 0.80 3.75
N ALA A 501 -25.89 -0.04 2.72
CA ALA A 501 -25.36 -1.38 2.92
C ALA A 501 -23.95 -1.33 3.53
N GLU A 502 -23.05 -0.51 2.98
CA GLU A 502 -21.68 -0.34 3.48
C GLU A 502 -21.61 0.32 4.87
N GLY A 503 -22.57 1.18 5.17
CA GLY A 503 -22.61 1.85 6.48
C GLY A 503 -23.18 0.98 7.60
N LEU A 504 -24.12 0.08 7.29
CA LEU A 504 -24.81 -0.76 8.28
C LEU A 504 -24.21 -2.13 8.46
N ILE A 505 -23.64 -2.68 7.39
CA ILE A 505 -23.19 -4.07 7.31
C ILE A 505 -21.67 -4.10 7.21
N GLU A 506 -21.02 -4.72 8.18
CA GLU A 506 -19.59 -4.96 8.13
C GLU A 506 -19.25 -6.07 7.11
N SER A 507 -20.02 -7.17 7.16
CA SER A 507 -19.85 -8.27 6.23
C SER A 507 -21.08 -9.18 6.19
N MET A 508 -21.33 -9.81 5.04
CA MET A 508 -22.32 -10.87 4.88
C MET A 508 -21.68 -12.11 4.28
N TYR A 509 -22.12 -13.29 4.71
CA TYR A 509 -21.61 -14.58 4.23
C TYR A 509 -22.75 -15.51 3.81
N LEU A 510 -22.67 -15.99 2.56
CA LEU A 510 -23.58 -17.03 2.06
C LEU A 510 -22.85 -18.37 2.04
N TYR A 511 -23.38 -19.35 2.76
CA TYR A 511 -22.87 -20.72 2.84
C TYR A 511 -23.52 -21.65 1.81
N GLY A 512 -22.90 -22.81 1.57
CA GLY A 512 -23.39 -23.79 0.60
C GLY A 512 -24.71 -24.44 0.99
N ASP A 513 -25.04 -24.50 2.27
CA ASP A 513 -26.30 -24.97 2.84
C ASP A 513 -27.46 -23.96 2.70
N GLY A 514 -27.18 -22.75 2.16
CA GLY A 514 -28.14 -21.67 2.00
C GLY A 514 -28.27 -20.74 3.20
N ARG A 515 -27.51 -20.98 4.29
CA ARG A 515 -27.44 -20.10 5.45
C ARG A 515 -26.81 -18.77 5.06
N LEU A 516 -27.42 -17.68 5.49
CA LEU A 516 -26.90 -16.32 5.35
C LEU A 516 -26.56 -15.76 6.73
N GLU A 517 -25.32 -15.38 6.91
CA GLU A 517 -24.81 -14.69 8.10
C GLU A 517 -24.62 -13.22 7.78
N ILE A 518 -25.09 -12.33 8.65
CA ILE A 518 -25.00 -10.88 8.48
C ILE A 518 -24.35 -10.31 9.73
N ASN A 519 -23.21 -9.67 9.57
CA ASN A 519 -22.50 -8.96 10.64
C ASN A 519 -22.76 -7.47 10.47
N PHE A 520 -23.48 -6.88 11.42
CA PHE A 520 -23.76 -5.45 11.41
C PHE A 520 -22.61 -4.66 12.04
N GLY A 521 -22.27 -3.50 11.48
CA GLY A 521 -21.19 -2.63 11.96
C GLY A 521 -21.53 -1.87 13.26
N PHE A 522 -22.81 -1.95 13.70
CA PHE A 522 -23.24 -1.46 15.00
C PHE A 522 -23.34 -2.64 15.99
N LYS A 523 -22.25 -3.10 16.52
CA LYS A 523 -22.26 -3.92 17.74
C LYS A 523 -22.71 -3.02 18.87
N GLY A 524 -23.82 -3.38 19.44
CA GLY A 524 -24.60 -2.60 20.37
C GLY A 524 -23.80 -1.94 21.48
N ALA A 525 -24.24 -0.75 21.80
CA ALA A 525 -24.05 -0.10 23.09
C ALA A 525 -24.71 -0.91 24.26
N VAL A 526 -24.72 -2.24 24.18
CA VAL A 526 -25.41 -3.15 25.13
C VAL A 526 -24.48 -4.18 25.77
N GLU A 527 -23.16 -4.02 25.63
CA GLU A 527 -22.20 -4.79 26.45
C GLU A 527 -21.43 -3.88 27.41
N HIS A 528 -22.13 -3.08 28.21
CA HIS A 528 -21.63 -2.49 29.44
C HIS A 528 -22.78 -2.38 30.44
N GLU A 529 -23.11 -3.50 31.10
CA GLU A 529 -23.50 -3.61 32.47
C GLU A 529 -22.88 -4.86 33.09
#